data_3e396801157d73475d314faeb680cda3
#
_entry.id   3e396801157d73475d314faeb680cda3
#
_cell.length_a   1.000
_cell.length_b   1.000
_cell.length_c   1.000
_cell.angle_alpha   90.00
_cell.angle_beta   90.00
_cell.angle_gamma   90.00
#
_symmetry.space_group_name_H-M   'P 1'
#
loop_
_entity.id
_entity.type
_entity.pdbx_description
1 polymer ?
#
loop_
_entity_poly.entity_id
_entity_poly.type
_entity_poly.pdbx_seq_one_letter_code
_entity_poly.pdbx_strand_id
1 'polypeptide(L)'
;MNNKITKVEKITSTSVEKGNVFVDYDKNGNVIPWVDRKHQVTRYAEVLSHINDYASMNGYDFKVSRDQVQRVHECGEYREYKSYVNAKTKDVMDNKLHRAFFCKRRLCPQCMWLRTLSESHINGLALTAIHEDHKSAYGYFLTLTVKNVDGPRLSDEITHIASSFTKLMRKTRIKKYLLGYSRAIEVTYNKEKDTYHPHIHAILIFKSSLRNSEGGIFKQSKKNGQNEFIDMWQDAAGLDYRPSITIEQYTKAKT
;
A
#
# COMPACT_ATOMS: atom_id res chain seq x y z
N MET A 1 14.64 10.37 31.61
CA MET A 1 15.38 9.17 32.06
C MET A 1 16.35 8.78 30.97
N ASN A 2 17.68 8.87 31.21
CA ASN A 2 18.69 8.55 30.19
C ASN A 2 18.80 7.02 30.03
N ASN A 3 18.17 6.47 29.01
CA ASN A 3 18.37 5.07 28.62
C ASN A 3 19.71 4.96 27.87
N LYS A 4 20.73 4.38 28.52
CA LYS A 4 22.00 4.09 27.85
C LYS A 4 21.83 2.86 26.92
N ILE A 5 22.22 3.03 25.67
CA ILE A 5 22.35 1.93 24.69
C ILE A 5 23.61 1.15 25.07
N THR A 6 23.48 -0.15 25.35
CA THR A 6 24.61 -0.94 25.85
C THR A 6 25.00 -2.14 24.98
N LYS A 7 24.21 -2.56 23.98
CA LYS A 7 24.57 -3.74 23.15
C LYS A 7 23.98 -3.63 21.74
N VAL A 8 24.79 -3.98 20.76
CA VAL A 8 24.38 -4.16 19.35
C VAL A 8 24.56 -5.65 19.03
N GLU A 9 23.48 -6.33 18.71
CA GLU A 9 23.49 -7.71 18.23
C GLU A 9 23.25 -7.77 16.73
N LYS A 10 24.13 -8.51 16.03
CA LYS A 10 23.96 -8.82 14.62
C LYS A 10 23.22 -10.13 14.49
N ILE A 11 22.07 -10.11 13.86
CA ILE A 11 21.29 -11.31 13.55
C ILE A 11 21.35 -11.53 12.04
N THR A 12 21.98 -12.63 11.64
CA THR A 12 21.98 -13.11 10.26
C THR A 12 21.07 -14.32 10.13
N SER A 13 20.59 -14.64 8.94
CA SER A 13 19.74 -15.81 8.68
C SER A 13 20.33 -17.13 9.20
N THR A 14 21.66 -17.22 9.27
CA THR A 14 22.40 -18.35 9.85
C THR A 14 22.17 -18.52 11.37
N SER A 15 21.73 -17.49 12.09
CA SER A 15 21.39 -17.61 13.50
C SER A 15 20.04 -18.30 13.75
N VAL A 16 19.17 -18.35 12.75
CA VAL A 16 17.88 -19.06 12.80
C VAL A 16 18.09 -20.59 12.84
N GLU A 17 19.11 -21.11 12.14
CA GLU A 17 19.43 -22.53 12.10
C GLU A 17 20.05 -23.06 13.42
N LYS A 18 20.55 -22.17 14.28
CA LYS A 18 21.20 -22.50 15.55
C LYS A 18 20.32 -22.36 16.79
N GLY A 19 19.00 -22.30 16.64
CA GLY A 19 18.06 -22.31 17.77
C GLY A 19 17.91 -20.99 18.55
N ASN A 20 18.65 -19.94 18.24
CA ASN A 20 18.46 -18.59 18.79
C ASN A 20 17.57 -17.76 17.85
N VAL A 21 16.29 -18.05 17.84
CA VAL A 21 15.32 -17.23 17.11
C VAL A 21 15.10 -15.95 17.89
N PHE A 22 15.65 -14.83 17.41
CA PHE A 22 15.27 -13.51 17.91
C PHE A 22 13.83 -13.23 17.47
N VAL A 23 12.94 -13.13 18.42
CA VAL A 23 11.55 -12.78 18.19
C VAL A 23 11.42 -11.28 18.37
N ASP A 24 11.07 -10.58 17.28
CA ASP A 24 10.80 -9.15 17.27
C ASP A 24 9.28 -8.93 17.37
N TYR A 25 8.88 -7.88 18.09
CA TYR A 25 7.48 -7.56 18.34
C TYR A 25 7.14 -6.16 17.83
N ASP A 26 5.95 -6.01 17.31
CA ASP A 26 5.40 -4.70 16.99
C ASP A 26 4.97 -3.96 18.29
N LYS A 27 4.56 -2.70 18.15
CA LYS A 27 4.07 -1.88 19.25
C LYS A 27 2.83 -2.43 19.98
N ASN A 28 2.14 -3.41 19.39
CA ASN A 28 0.94 -4.04 19.95
C ASN A 28 1.28 -5.40 20.58
N GLY A 29 2.55 -5.80 20.59
CA GLY A 29 3.03 -7.08 21.12
C GLY A 29 2.85 -8.26 20.18
N ASN A 30 2.52 -8.04 18.90
CA ASN A 30 2.45 -9.13 17.93
C ASN A 30 3.84 -9.45 17.39
N VAL A 31 4.09 -10.73 17.15
CA VAL A 31 5.35 -11.19 16.55
C VAL A 31 5.48 -10.65 15.12
N ILE A 32 6.61 -10.03 14.83
CA ILE A 32 6.92 -9.59 13.46
C ILE A 32 7.35 -10.82 12.63
N PRO A 33 6.64 -11.16 11.53
CA PRO A 33 6.84 -12.42 10.81
C PRO A 33 8.05 -12.37 9.84
N TRP A 34 9.25 -12.13 10.37
CA TRP A 34 10.46 -12.01 9.55
C TRP A 34 10.79 -13.27 8.76
N VAL A 35 10.59 -14.45 9.37
CA VAL A 35 10.90 -15.75 8.75
C VAL A 35 9.98 -16.01 7.57
N ASP A 36 8.67 -15.87 7.76
CA ASP A 36 7.68 -16.08 6.70
C ASP A 36 7.88 -15.10 5.54
N ARG A 37 8.24 -13.86 5.87
CA ARG A 37 8.58 -12.85 4.87
C ARG A 37 9.83 -13.21 4.08
N LYS A 38 10.85 -13.77 4.76
CA LYS A 38 12.07 -14.23 4.09
C LYS A 38 11.77 -15.37 3.11
N HIS A 39 10.94 -16.33 3.48
CA HIS A 39 10.51 -17.39 2.56
C HIS A 39 9.80 -16.83 1.32
N GLN A 40 8.90 -15.87 1.50
CA GLN A 40 8.23 -15.18 0.38
C GLN A 40 9.22 -14.42 -0.51
N VAL A 41 10.23 -13.78 0.07
CA VAL A 41 11.29 -13.07 -0.67
C VAL A 41 12.13 -14.02 -1.49
N THR A 42 12.52 -15.16 -0.93
CA THR A 42 13.27 -16.19 -1.64
C THR A 42 12.49 -16.71 -2.84
N ARG A 43 11.21 -17.06 -2.66
CA ARG A 43 10.33 -17.47 -3.76
C ARG A 43 10.19 -16.38 -4.83
N TYR A 44 10.11 -15.12 -4.43
CA TYR A 44 10.05 -14.01 -5.38
C TYR A 44 11.35 -13.86 -6.17
N ALA A 45 12.52 -14.06 -5.56
CA ALA A 45 13.80 -14.06 -6.26
C ALA A 45 13.91 -15.20 -7.28
N GLU A 46 13.43 -16.40 -6.93
CA GLU A 46 13.34 -17.54 -7.83
C GLU A 46 12.44 -17.25 -9.04
N VAL A 47 11.24 -16.69 -8.79
CA VAL A 47 10.32 -16.28 -9.87
C VAL A 47 10.96 -15.26 -10.80
N LEU A 48 11.69 -14.27 -10.28
CA LEU A 48 12.41 -13.29 -11.09
C LEU A 48 13.49 -13.96 -11.96
N SER A 49 14.21 -14.96 -11.44
CA SER A 49 15.19 -15.72 -12.21
C SER A 49 14.52 -16.48 -13.34
N HIS A 50 13.44 -17.22 -13.04
CA HIS A 50 12.68 -17.99 -14.06
C HIS A 50 12.09 -17.10 -15.17
N ILE A 51 11.54 -15.92 -14.80
CA ILE A 51 11.03 -14.95 -15.78
C ILE A 51 12.17 -14.45 -16.69
N ASN A 52 13.36 -14.22 -16.12
CA ASN A 52 14.53 -13.80 -16.87
C ASN A 52 14.96 -14.86 -17.90
N ASP A 53 15.01 -16.12 -17.47
CA ASP A 53 15.37 -17.25 -18.34
C ASP A 53 14.33 -17.42 -19.47
N TYR A 54 13.05 -17.38 -19.11
CA TYR A 54 11.94 -17.44 -20.08
C TYR A 54 11.99 -16.30 -21.09
N ALA A 55 12.20 -15.07 -20.63
CA ALA A 55 12.30 -13.90 -21.51
C ALA A 55 13.50 -14.01 -22.47
N SER A 56 14.65 -14.48 -21.97
CA SER A 56 15.84 -14.72 -22.80
C SER A 56 15.58 -15.77 -23.89
N MET A 57 14.91 -16.86 -23.55
CA MET A 57 14.60 -17.95 -24.49
C MET A 57 13.60 -17.53 -25.57
N ASN A 58 12.70 -16.61 -25.27
CA ASN A 58 11.61 -16.20 -26.17
C ASN A 58 11.80 -14.80 -26.79
N GLY A 59 12.96 -14.17 -26.60
CA GLY A 59 13.27 -12.89 -27.24
C GLY A 59 12.53 -11.68 -26.64
N TYR A 60 11.97 -11.81 -25.44
CA TYR A 60 11.33 -10.68 -24.76
C TYR A 60 12.36 -9.72 -24.14
N ASP A 61 12.11 -8.43 -24.25
CA ASP A 61 12.97 -7.40 -23.62
C ASP A 61 12.62 -7.20 -22.14
N PHE A 62 12.71 -8.29 -21.37
CA PHE A 62 12.60 -8.23 -19.91
C PHE A 62 13.92 -8.67 -19.31
N LYS A 63 14.62 -7.75 -18.65
CA LYS A 63 15.91 -8.05 -18.02
C LYS A 63 15.94 -7.55 -16.58
N VAL A 64 16.06 -8.52 -15.68
CA VAL A 64 16.48 -8.24 -14.30
C VAL A 64 17.91 -8.76 -14.18
N SER A 65 18.87 -7.89 -13.88
CA SER A 65 20.25 -8.33 -13.76
C SER A 65 20.43 -9.37 -12.65
N ARG A 66 21.45 -10.23 -12.75
CA ARG A 66 21.76 -11.20 -11.71
C ARG A 66 22.00 -10.51 -10.36
N ASP A 67 22.66 -9.35 -10.35
CA ASP A 67 22.85 -8.55 -9.13
C ASP A 67 21.51 -8.09 -8.53
N GLN A 68 20.55 -7.76 -9.36
CA GLN A 68 19.21 -7.37 -8.86
C GLN A 68 18.47 -8.56 -8.26
N VAL A 69 18.56 -9.75 -8.85
CA VAL A 69 17.99 -10.99 -8.29
C VAL A 69 18.67 -11.31 -6.96
N GLN A 70 20.01 -11.22 -6.91
CA GLN A 70 20.78 -11.46 -5.69
C GLN A 70 20.40 -10.47 -4.58
N ARG A 71 20.28 -9.18 -4.90
CA ARG A 71 19.83 -8.17 -3.93
C ARG A 71 18.41 -8.43 -3.41
N VAL A 72 17.53 -9.02 -4.23
CA VAL A 72 16.22 -9.46 -3.75
C VAL A 72 16.37 -10.64 -2.81
N HIS A 73 17.17 -11.63 -3.19
CA HIS A 73 17.42 -12.80 -2.37
C HIS A 73 17.97 -12.43 -0.98
N GLU A 74 18.87 -11.46 -0.89
CA GLU A 74 19.46 -10.97 0.36
C GLU A 74 18.53 -10.01 1.14
N CYS A 75 17.36 -9.64 0.59
CA CYS A 75 16.47 -8.69 1.22
C CYS A 75 15.98 -9.18 2.59
N GLY A 76 16.23 -8.36 3.62
CA GLY A 76 15.85 -8.66 5.00
C GLY A 76 16.69 -9.75 5.67
N GLU A 77 17.79 -10.20 5.05
CA GLU A 77 18.71 -11.19 5.63
C GLU A 77 19.55 -10.58 6.74
N TYR A 78 20.14 -9.41 6.47
CA TYR A 78 20.89 -8.67 7.47
C TYR A 78 19.98 -7.71 8.22
N ARG A 79 19.95 -7.83 9.55
CA ARG A 79 19.26 -6.94 10.48
C ARG A 79 20.13 -6.73 11.72
N GLU A 80 20.26 -5.49 12.13
CA GLU A 80 21.00 -5.07 13.32
C GLU A 80 20.05 -4.34 14.25
N TYR A 81 20.00 -4.77 15.50
CA TYR A 81 19.12 -4.20 16.52
C TYR A 81 19.92 -3.47 17.59
N LYS A 82 19.36 -2.40 18.12
CA LYS A 82 19.83 -1.75 19.35
C LYS A 82 18.90 -2.14 20.49
N SER A 83 19.47 -2.77 21.52
CA SER A 83 18.76 -3.11 22.72
C SER A 83 18.85 -1.97 23.74
N TYR A 84 17.69 -1.54 24.24
CA TYR A 84 17.59 -0.60 25.32
C TYR A 84 17.44 -1.36 26.63
N VAL A 85 18.38 -1.15 27.57
CA VAL A 85 18.40 -1.86 28.83
C VAL A 85 18.17 -0.93 30.01
N ASN A 86 17.52 -1.42 31.04
CA ASN A 86 17.41 -0.71 32.30
C ASN A 86 18.81 -0.57 32.93
N ALA A 87 19.20 0.67 33.25
CA ALA A 87 20.53 0.93 33.79
C ALA A 87 20.82 0.25 35.14
N LYS A 88 19.77 -0.01 35.94
CA LYS A 88 19.90 -0.65 37.27
C LYS A 88 19.81 -2.15 37.21
N THR A 89 18.75 -2.69 36.59
CA THR A 89 18.49 -4.14 36.60
C THR A 89 19.17 -4.90 35.46
N LYS A 90 19.68 -4.17 34.42
CA LYS A 90 20.27 -4.72 33.20
C LYS A 90 19.30 -5.51 32.31
N ASP A 91 18.01 -5.49 32.64
CA ASP A 91 17.00 -6.14 31.83
C ASP A 91 16.80 -5.43 30.50
N VAL A 92 16.57 -6.17 29.43
CA VAL A 92 16.22 -5.65 28.12
C VAL A 92 14.79 -5.13 28.17
N MET A 93 14.61 -3.85 27.93
CA MET A 93 13.31 -3.16 27.94
C MET A 93 12.67 -3.07 26.55
N ASP A 94 13.51 -2.92 25.52
CA ASP A 94 13.04 -2.73 24.13
C ASP A 94 14.17 -3.03 23.15
N ASN A 95 13.83 -3.53 21.96
CA ASN A 95 14.74 -3.73 20.85
C ASN A 95 14.26 -2.97 19.63
N LYS A 96 15.07 -2.09 19.09
CA LYS A 96 14.73 -1.33 17.88
C LYS A 96 15.64 -1.69 16.72
N LEU A 97 15.03 -1.98 15.58
CA LEU A 97 15.76 -2.18 14.34
C LEU A 97 16.61 -0.92 14.04
N HIS A 98 17.92 -1.09 13.99
CA HIS A 98 18.86 -0.01 13.77
C HIS A 98 19.33 0.07 12.32
N ARG A 99 19.66 -1.08 11.74
CA ARG A 99 20.15 -1.19 10.37
C ARG A 99 19.63 -2.49 9.75
N ALA A 100 19.27 -2.43 8.48
CA ALA A 100 18.89 -3.61 7.70
C ALA A 100 19.19 -3.38 6.23
N PHE A 101 19.39 -4.49 5.50
CA PHE A 101 19.45 -4.46 4.06
C PHE A 101 18.07 -4.80 3.48
N PHE A 102 17.50 -3.86 2.72
CA PHE A 102 16.26 -4.04 1.97
C PHE A 102 16.44 -3.69 0.50
N CYS A 103 16.00 -4.55 -0.40
CA CYS A 103 16.19 -4.37 -1.86
C CYS A 103 15.39 -3.22 -2.47
N LYS A 104 14.41 -2.66 -1.76
CA LYS A 104 13.52 -1.54 -2.14
C LYS A 104 12.67 -1.78 -3.40
N ARG A 105 12.63 -2.99 -3.93
CA ARG A 105 11.79 -3.30 -5.10
C ARG A 105 10.31 -3.30 -4.72
N ARG A 106 9.46 -2.80 -5.65
CA ARG A 106 8.02 -2.65 -5.41
C ARG A 106 7.30 -3.97 -5.17
N LEU A 107 7.69 -5.03 -5.89
CA LEU A 107 7.04 -6.34 -5.78
C LEU A 107 7.73 -7.27 -4.77
N CYS A 108 8.77 -6.83 -4.09
CA CYS A 108 9.38 -7.62 -3.03
C CYS A 108 8.43 -7.67 -1.81
N PRO A 109 8.02 -8.87 -1.34
CA PRO A 109 7.05 -9.00 -0.25
C PRO A 109 7.48 -8.30 1.05
N GLN A 110 8.77 -8.35 1.37
CA GLN A 110 9.33 -7.68 2.53
C GLN A 110 9.28 -6.15 2.41
N CYS A 111 9.71 -5.61 1.25
CA CYS A 111 9.72 -4.18 1.02
C CYS A 111 8.31 -3.60 0.88
N MET A 112 7.39 -4.35 0.28
CA MET A 112 5.97 -3.96 0.19
C MET A 112 5.33 -3.89 1.57
N TRP A 113 5.55 -4.88 2.42
CA TRP A 113 5.03 -4.87 3.77
C TRP A 113 5.54 -3.66 4.59
N LEU A 114 6.85 -3.39 4.58
CA LEU A 114 7.42 -2.23 5.27
C LEU A 114 6.86 -0.90 4.73
N ARG A 115 6.68 -0.81 3.42
CA ARG A 115 6.04 0.35 2.80
C ARG A 115 4.61 0.52 3.26
N THR A 116 3.82 -0.55 3.27
CA THR A 116 2.42 -0.52 3.74
C THR A 116 2.33 -0.05 5.19
N LEU A 117 3.21 -0.51 6.08
CA LEU A 117 3.26 -0.04 7.46
C LEU A 117 3.56 1.46 7.56
N SER A 118 4.55 1.93 6.80
CA SER A 118 4.93 3.34 6.77
C SER A 118 3.82 4.22 6.21
N GLU A 119 3.23 3.84 5.08
CA GLU A 119 2.14 4.57 4.43
C GLU A 119 0.88 4.58 5.29
N SER A 120 0.54 3.47 5.95
CA SER A 120 -0.58 3.40 6.88
C SER A 120 -0.40 4.34 8.08
N HIS A 121 0.81 4.42 8.61
CA HIS A 121 1.14 5.34 9.70
C HIS A 121 1.00 6.81 9.25
N ILE A 122 1.60 7.17 8.11
CA ILE A 122 1.53 8.53 7.55
C ILE A 122 0.08 8.91 7.24
N ASN A 123 -0.67 8.02 6.61
CA ASN A 123 -2.08 8.26 6.32
C ASN A 123 -2.91 8.42 7.60
N GLY A 124 -2.63 7.63 8.65
CA GLY A 124 -3.27 7.76 9.96
C GLY A 124 -3.03 9.14 10.58
N LEU A 125 -1.79 9.60 10.60
CA LEU A 125 -1.42 10.94 11.09
C LEU A 125 -2.11 12.05 10.29
N ALA A 126 -2.11 11.95 8.95
CA ALA A 126 -2.76 12.93 8.08
C ALA A 126 -4.28 12.99 8.31
N LEU A 127 -4.94 11.83 8.45
CA LEU A 127 -6.36 11.75 8.76
C LEU A 127 -6.69 12.37 10.12
N THR A 128 -5.86 12.12 11.13
CA THR A 128 -6.02 12.71 12.47
C THR A 128 -5.90 14.23 12.39
N ALA A 129 -4.86 14.76 11.77
CA ALA A 129 -4.65 16.20 11.60
C ALA A 129 -5.83 16.87 10.86
N ILE A 130 -6.28 16.27 9.75
CA ILE A 130 -7.44 16.80 9.00
C ILE A 130 -8.70 16.83 9.89
N HIS A 131 -8.92 15.82 10.73
CA HIS A 131 -10.09 15.79 11.60
C HIS A 131 -9.99 16.74 12.80
N GLU A 132 -8.78 17.08 13.26
CA GLU A 132 -8.55 18.11 14.27
C GLU A 132 -8.85 19.51 13.72
N ASP A 133 -8.36 19.80 12.50
CA ASP A 133 -8.58 21.08 11.83
C ASP A 133 -10.03 21.24 11.31
N HIS A 134 -10.64 20.14 10.88
CA HIS A 134 -11.97 20.10 10.27
C HIS A 134 -12.88 19.10 10.98
N LYS A 135 -13.40 19.45 12.15
CA LYS A 135 -14.24 18.56 12.97
C LYS A 135 -15.48 18.00 12.27
N SER A 136 -15.99 18.72 11.27
CA SER A 136 -17.10 18.31 10.40
C SER A 136 -16.67 17.63 9.10
N ALA A 137 -15.41 17.22 8.97
CA ALA A 137 -14.96 16.51 7.77
C ALA A 137 -15.61 15.13 7.64
N TYR A 138 -15.91 14.75 6.40
CA TYR A 138 -16.53 13.49 6.03
C TYR A 138 -15.56 12.65 5.22
N GLY A 139 -15.37 11.41 5.63
CA GLY A 139 -14.52 10.46 4.92
C GLY A 139 -15.32 9.45 4.12
N TYR A 140 -14.81 9.11 2.95
CA TYR A 140 -15.43 8.14 2.04
C TYR A 140 -14.40 7.17 1.50
N PHE A 141 -14.77 5.89 1.46
CA PHE A 141 -14.08 4.90 0.64
C PHE A 141 -14.65 4.93 -0.77
N LEU A 142 -13.78 5.01 -1.74
CA LEU A 142 -14.12 5.00 -3.16
C LEU A 142 -13.40 3.85 -3.86
N THR A 143 -14.15 3.03 -4.58
CA THR A 143 -13.58 2.04 -5.52
C THR A 143 -14.00 2.41 -6.93
N LEU A 144 -13.02 2.62 -7.80
CA LEU A 144 -13.21 2.92 -9.21
C LEU A 144 -12.71 1.74 -10.04
N THR A 145 -13.55 1.25 -10.94
CA THR A 145 -13.21 0.09 -11.77
C THR A 145 -13.21 0.45 -13.25
N VAL A 146 -12.52 -0.37 -14.02
CA VAL A 146 -12.55 -0.41 -15.49
C VAL A 146 -12.76 -1.84 -15.96
N LYS A 147 -12.97 -2.06 -17.26
CA LYS A 147 -13.01 -3.41 -17.85
C LYS A 147 -11.66 -4.10 -17.69
N ASN A 148 -11.70 -5.42 -17.63
CA ASN A 148 -10.50 -6.25 -17.65
C ASN A 148 -9.72 -6.03 -18.93
N VAL A 149 -8.38 -6.15 -18.82
CA VAL A 149 -7.47 -6.09 -19.94
C VAL A 149 -6.56 -7.33 -19.98
N ASP A 150 -6.00 -7.63 -21.13
CA ASP A 150 -4.95 -8.63 -21.28
C ASP A 150 -3.59 -8.14 -20.71
N GLY A 151 -2.63 -9.06 -20.54
CA GLY A 151 -1.31 -8.74 -20.01
C GLY A 151 -0.57 -7.63 -20.75
N PRO A 152 -0.48 -7.66 -22.10
CA PRO A 152 0.19 -6.61 -22.87
C PRO A 152 -0.34 -5.20 -22.64
N ARG A 153 -1.65 -5.03 -22.42
CA ARG A 153 -2.29 -3.72 -22.20
C ARG A 153 -2.30 -3.26 -20.74
N LEU A 154 -1.92 -4.13 -19.81
CA LEU A 154 -2.03 -3.85 -18.38
C LEU A 154 -1.25 -2.59 -17.94
N SER A 155 -0.02 -2.40 -18.42
CA SER A 155 0.82 -1.25 -18.09
C SER A 155 0.18 0.07 -18.52
N ASP A 156 -0.36 0.10 -19.74
CA ASP A 156 -1.02 1.26 -20.30
C ASP A 156 -2.32 1.58 -19.55
N GLU A 157 -3.09 0.54 -19.22
CA GLU A 157 -4.32 0.70 -18.46
C GLU A 157 -4.07 1.21 -17.03
N ILE A 158 -3.02 0.74 -16.34
CA ILE A 158 -2.62 1.28 -15.03
C ILE A 158 -2.28 2.78 -15.14
N THR A 159 -1.56 3.18 -16.18
CA THR A 159 -1.20 4.57 -16.44
C THR A 159 -2.45 5.40 -16.76
N HIS A 160 -3.35 4.85 -17.57
CA HIS A 160 -4.62 5.44 -17.94
C HIS A 160 -5.50 5.72 -16.71
N ILE A 161 -5.78 4.71 -15.88
CA ILE A 161 -6.63 4.90 -14.68
C ILE A 161 -5.99 5.86 -13.66
N ALA A 162 -4.64 5.84 -13.53
CA ALA A 162 -3.92 6.75 -12.65
C ALA A 162 -4.07 8.21 -13.07
N SER A 163 -3.97 8.49 -14.37
CA SER A 163 -4.14 9.82 -14.96
C SER A 163 -5.60 10.26 -14.88
N SER A 164 -6.53 9.35 -15.16
CA SER A 164 -7.97 9.58 -15.10
C SER A 164 -8.46 9.91 -13.69
N PHE A 165 -7.93 9.23 -12.67
CA PHE A 165 -8.18 9.58 -11.28
C PHE A 165 -7.73 11.02 -10.97
N THR A 166 -6.57 11.41 -11.48
CA THR A 166 -6.08 12.79 -11.30
C THR A 166 -6.99 13.80 -11.96
N LYS A 167 -7.51 13.51 -13.17
CA LYS A 167 -8.50 14.34 -13.86
C LYS A 167 -9.80 14.44 -13.05
N LEU A 168 -10.28 13.32 -12.51
CA LEU A 168 -11.48 13.27 -11.66
C LEU A 168 -11.32 14.17 -10.43
N MET A 169 -10.21 14.07 -9.69
CA MET A 169 -9.97 14.88 -8.49
C MET A 169 -9.83 16.38 -8.80
N ARG A 170 -9.45 16.74 -10.03
CA ARG A 170 -9.33 18.14 -10.49
C ARG A 170 -10.66 18.75 -10.95
N LYS A 171 -11.72 17.96 -11.15
CA LYS A 171 -13.04 18.53 -11.51
C LYS A 171 -13.47 19.55 -10.46
N THR A 172 -13.87 20.73 -10.90
CA THR A 172 -14.20 21.89 -10.04
C THR A 172 -15.17 21.49 -8.92
N ARG A 173 -16.14 20.64 -9.25
CA ARG A 173 -17.16 20.18 -8.33
C ARG A 173 -16.59 19.33 -7.18
N ILE A 174 -15.59 18.49 -7.43
CA ILE A 174 -14.88 17.70 -6.42
C ILE A 174 -13.89 18.60 -5.67
N LYS A 175 -13.02 19.29 -6.43
CA LYS A 175 -11.94 20.10 -5.87
C LYS A 175 -12.44 21.15 -4.87
N LYS A 176 -13.62 21.73 -5.09
CA LYS A 176 -14.22 22.74 -4.20
C LYS A 176 -14.40 22.25 -2.76
N TYR A 177 -14.69 20.97 -2.59
CA TYR A 177 -15.03 20.40 -1.28
C TYR A 177 -14.00 19.40 -0.74
N LEU A 178 -13.09 18.93 -1.58
CA LEU A 178 -12.06 17.96 -1.24
C LEU A 178 -10.98 18.60 -0.36
N LEU A 179 -10.73 18.03 0.82
CA LEU A 179 -9.64 18.40 1.72
C LEU A 179 -8.37 17.61 1.40
N GLY A 180 -8.52 16.34 1.03
CA GLY A 180 -7.40 15.48 0.71
C GLY A 180 -7.84 14.09 0.28
N TYR A 181 -6.91 13.32 -0.24
CA TYR A 181 -7.14 11.92 -0.57
C TYR A 181 -5.85 11.10 -0.48
N SER A 182 -6.03 9.81 -0.26
CA SER A 182 -5.02 8.78 -0.47
C SER A 182 -5.58 7.72 -1.41
N ARG A 183 -4.74 7.15 -2.30
CA ARG A 183 -5.18 6.12 -3.24
C ARG A 183 -4.16 5.02 -3.40
N ALA A 184 -4.66 3.83 -3.69
CA ALA A 184 -3.89 2.67 -4.13
C ALA A 184 -4.48 2.13 -5.44
N ILE A 185 -3.63 1.59 -6.31
CA ILE A 185 -4.06 0.81 -7.47
C ILE A 185 -3.85 -0.65 -7.13
N GLU A 186 -4.88 -1.44 -7.29
CA GLU A 186 -4.85 -2.88 -7.14
C GLU A 186 -5.12 -3.53 -8.49
N VAL A 187 -4.47 -4.67 -8.74
CA VAL A 187 -4.68 -5.47 -9.94
C VAL A 187 -5.01 -6.89 -9.50
N THR A 188 -6.20 -7.35 -9.84
CA THR A 188 -6.58 -8.75 -9.64
C THR A 188 -6.46 -9.51 -10.96
N TYR A 189 -6.04 -10.77 -10.88
CA TYR A 189 -5.88 -11.65 -12.04
C TYR A 189 -7.01 -12.65 -12.11
N ASN A 190 -7.69 -12.69 -13.25
CA ASN A 190 -8.69 -13.70 -13.57
C ASN A 190 -8.02 -14.85 -14.34
N LYS A 191 -7.78 -15.95 -13.65
CA LYS A 191 -7.08 -17.12 -14.21
C LYS A 191 -7.86 -17.81 -15.32
N GLU A 192 -9.19 -17.80 -15.27
CA GLU A 192 -10.03 -18.49 -16.26
C GLU A 192 -10.03 -17.78 -17.61
N LYS A 193 -9.98 -16.44 -17.58
CA LYS A 193 -10.05 -15.59 -18.78
C LYS A 193 -8.69 -15.05 -19.19
N ASP A 194 -7.63 -15.35 -18.43
CA ASP A 194 -6.28 -14.80 -18.59
C ASP A 194 -6.30 -13.27 -18.73
N THR A 195 -7.02 -12.60 -17.83
CA THR A 195 -7.18 -11.15 -17.86
C THR A 195 -6.90 -10.53 -16.50
N TYR A 196 -6.55 -9.25 -16.51
CA TYR A 196 -6.25 -8.45 -15.35
C TYR A 196 -7.34 -7.40 -15.14
N HIS A 197 -7.74 -7.20 -13.90
CA HIS A 197 -8.72 -6.18 -13.50
C HIS A 197 -8.04 -5.10 -12.65
N PRO A 198 -7.50 -4.04 -13.27
CA PRO A 198 -6.98 -2.91 -12.50
C PRO A 198 -8.12 -2.07 -11.95
N HIS A 199 -8.00 -1.66 -10.70
CA HIS A 199 -8.96 -0.78 -10.05
C HIS A 199 -8.28 0.11 -9.01
N ILE A 200 -8.96 1.19 -8.64
CA ILE A 200 -8.45 2.17 -7.67
C ILE A 200 -9.28 2.10 -6.41
N HIS A 201 -8.61 1.90 -5.27
CA HIS A 201 -9.15 2.17 -3.96
C HIS A 201 -8.66 3.54 -3.49
N ALA A 202 -9.57 4.38 -3.01
CA ALA A 202 -9.20 5.69 -2.50
C ALA A 202 -9.97 6.01 -1.22
N ILE A 203 -9.32 6.75 -0.33
CA ILE A 203 -9.94 7.45 0.79
C ILE A 203 -10.03 8.91 0.37
N LEU A 204 -11.24 9.46 0.41
CA LEU A 204 -11.50 10.86 0.11
C LEU A 204 -12.01 11.56 1.38
N ILE A 205 -11.48 12.75 1.66
CA ILE A 205 -11.93 13.56 2.79
C ILE A 205 -12.52 14.86 2.25
N PHE A 206 -13.77 15.12 2.60
CA PHE A 206 -14.52 16.30 2.18
C PHE A 206 -14.90 17.16 3.37
N LYS A 207 -14.91 18.49 3.18
CA LYS A 207 -15.37 19.45 4.17
C LYS A 207 -16.90 19.47 4.35
N SER A 208 -17.65 18.83 3.47
CA SER A 208 -19.12 18.74 3.50
C SER A 208 -19.57 17.34 3.15
N SER A 209 -20.70 16.91 3.71
CA SER A 209 -21.30 15.62 3.36
C SER A 209 -21.63 15.54 1.87
N LEU A 210 -21.39 14.39 1.29
CA LEU A 210 -21.86 14.07 -0.07
C LEU A 210 -23.38 13.83 -0.10
N ARG A 211 -24.01 13.64 1.07
CA ARG A 211 -25.44 13.40 1.23
C ARG A 211 -26.17 14.69 1.65
N ASN A 212 -27.26 14.99 0.94
CA ASN A 212 -28.39 15.81 1.40
C ASN A 212 -28.08 17.14 2.12
N SER A 213 -27.40 18.07 1.50
CA SER A 213 -27.57 19.45 1.86
C SER A 213 -27.77 20.30 0.62
N GLU A 214 -28.58 21.32 0.72
CA GLU A 214 -28.61 22.41 -0.25
C GLU A 214 -27.19 22.88 -0.47
N GLY A 215 -26.57 22.51 -1.58
CA GLY A 215 -25.16 22.77 -1.88
C GLY A 215 -24.22 21.59 -1.78
N GLY A 216 -24.66 20.38 -1.43
CA GLY A 216 -23.87 19.15 -1.50
C GLY A 216 -23.36 18.89 -2.92
N ILE A 217 -22.22 18.18 -3.02
CA ILE A 217 -21.60 17.87 -4.32
C ILE A 217 -22.56 17.08 -5.21
N PHE A 218 -23.48 16.33 -4.60
CA PHE A 218 -24.43 15.47 -5.29
C PHE A 218 -25.85 15.89 -4.99
N LYS A 219 -26.52 16.44 -6.00
CA LYS A 219 -27.96 16.65 -5.94
C LYS A 219 -28.64 15.30 -5.85
N GLN A 220 -29.51 15.16 -4.84
CA GLN A 220 -30.51 14.12 -4.61
C GLN A 220 -30.58 12.98 -5.66
N SER A 221 -29.66 12.04 -5.59
CA SER A 221 -29.91 10.71 -6.10
C SER A 221 -30.42 9.88 -4.92
N LYS A 222 -31.57 9.22 -5.06
CA LYS A 222 -32.11 8.28 -4.07
C LYS A 222 -31.13 7.16 -3.69
N LYS A 223 -29.99 7.05 -4.38
CA LYS A 223 -28.88 6.13 -4.17
C LYS A 223 -27.56 6.90 -4.02
N ASN A 224 -27.35 7.57 -2.90
CA ASN A 224 -26.03 8.00 -2.38
C ASN A 224 -25.12 8.90 -3.26
N GLY A 225 -25.62 9.64 -4.24
CA GLY A 225 -24.77 10.41 -5.16
C GLY A 225 -23.91 9.56 -6.11
N GLN A 226 -24.02 8.25 -6.01
CA GLN A 226 -23.22 7.28 -6.76
C GLN A 226 -23.33 7.49 -8.27
N ASN A 227 -24.52 7.81 -8.79
CA ASN A 227 -24.72 8.02 -10.21
C ASN A 227 -23.88 9.17 -10.76
N GLU A 228 -23.82 10.29 -10.07
CA GLU A 228 -23.05 11.45 -10.50
C GLU A 228 -21.53 11.18 -10.43
N PHE A 229 -21.07 10.41 -9.44
CA PHE A 229 -19.68 9.97 -9.38
C PHE A 229 -19.35 9.01 -10.53
N ILE A 230 -20.28 8.11 -10.91
CA ILE A 230 -20.13 7.24 -12.07
C ILE A 230 -19.97 8.07 -13.34
N ASP A 231 -20.83 9.07 -13.54
CA ASP A 231 -20.80 9.92 -14.73
C ASP A 231 -19.50 10.73 -14.79
N MET A 232 -19.04 11.28 -13.66
CA MET A 232 -17.77 11.99 -13.58
C MET A 232 -16.55 11.09 -13.81
N TRP A 233 -16.60 9.82 -13.36
CA TRP A 233 -15.54 8.84 -13.60
C TRP A 233 -15.52 8.39 -15.04
N GLN A 234 -16.70 8.07 -15.60
CA GLN A 234 -16.86 7.71 -17.01
C GLN A 234 -16.24 8.76 -17.92
N ASP A 235 -16.55 10.05 -17.69
CA ASP A 235 -16.02 11.17 -18.45
C ASP A 235 -14.50 11.36 -18.22
N ALA A 236 -14.04 11.30 -16.97
CA ALA A 236 -12.62 11.49 -16.66
C ALA A 236 -11.72 10.41 -17.27
N ALA A 237 -12.25 9.18 -17.35
CA ALA A 237 -11.57 8.03 -17.93
C ALA A 237 -11.89 7.80 -19.41
N GLY A 238 -12.78 8.61 -20.02
CA GLY A 238 -13.15 8.52 -21.43
C GLY A 238 -13.76 7.16 -21.79
N LEU A 239 -14.58 6.57 -20.89
CA LEU A 239 -15.13 5.23 -21.07
C LEU A 239 -16.39 5.28 -21.95
N ASP A 240 -16.47 4.41 -22.94
CA ASP A 240 -17.66 4.22 -23.81
C ASP A 240 -18.78 3.40 -23.15
N TYR A 241 -18.57 2.98 -21.91
CA TYR A 241 -19.50 2.18 -21.12
C TYR A 241 -19.67 2.78 -19.72
N ARG A 242 -20.76 2.41 -19.05
CA ARG A 242 -21.01 2.82 -17.67
C ARG A 242 -20.21 1.95 -16.71
N PRO A 243 -19.21 2.52 -16.00
CA PRO A 243 -18.36 1.77 -15.08
C PRO A 243 -19.10 1.43 -13.78
N SER A 244 -18.65 0.39 -13.08
CA SER A 244 -19.04 0.13 -11.71
C SER A 244 -18.16 0.96 -10.77
N ILE A 245 -18.79 1.61 -9.79
CA ILE A 245 -18.08 2.25 -8.68
C ILE A 245 -18.79 1.95 -7.37
N THR A 246 -18.03 2.00 -6.30
CA THR A 246 -18.58 1.97 -4.94
C THR A 246 -18.07 3.18 -4.19
N ILE A 247 -18.97 3.88 -3.50
CA ILE A 247 -18.63 4.99 -2.62
C ILE A 247 -19.37 4.83 -1.30
N GLU A 248 -18.63 4.69 -0.21
CA GLU A 248 -19.16 4.43 1.12
C GLU A 248 -18.58 5.43 2.12
N GLN A 249 -19.47 6.04 2.90
CA GLN A 249 -19.02 6.88 4.00
C GLN A 249 -18.53 6.00 5.15
N TYR A 250 -17.30 6.23 5.61
CA TYR A 250 -16.88 5.62 6.85
C TYR A 250 -17.26 6.48 8.05
N THR A 251 -17.73 5.86 9.10
CA THR A 251 -17.97 6.51 10.38
C THR A 251 -16.67 6.56 11.18
N LYS A 252 -16.40 7.69 11.87
CA LYS A 252 -15.30 7.72 12.85
C LYS A 252 -15.51 6.56 13.81
N ALA A 253 -14.48 5.74 14.00
CA ALA A 253 -14.46 4.84 15.14
C ALA A 253 -14.62 5.72 16.38
N LYS A 254 -15.61 5.41 17.21
CA LYS A 254 -15.70 6.03 18.53
C LYS A 254 -14.49 5.53 19.32
N THR A 255 -13.50 6.40 19.49
CA THR A 255 -12.40 6.20 20.43
C THR A 255 -12.95 6.27 21.86
#